data_cbcd1adbdc7ccda9ae6d7199c19e3244
#
_entry.id   cbcd1adbdc7ccda9ae6d7199c19e3244
#
_cell.length_a   1.000
_cell.length_b   1.000
_cell.length_c   1.000
_cell.angle_alpha   90.00
_cell.angle_beta   90.00
_cell.angle_gamma   90.00
#
_symmetry.space_group_name_H-M   'P 1'
#
loop_
_entity.id
_entity.type
_entity.pdbx_description
1 polymer ?
#
loop_
_entity_poly.entity_id
_entity_poly.type
_entity_poly.pdbx_seq_one_letter_code
_entity_poly.pdbx_strand_id
1 'polypeptide(L)'
;MTRSEFMRWPHKAITLLGMSGVGKTTLAYKLPANKWFHFSGDYRIGTKYLAEPILDNIKRQAMQVGFLRDLLRSDSIYIASNITVHNLAPIATFLGKIGRQDLGGLPVAEFKRRQHLHREAEIGAMCDVAEFIVKAKEIYGYDHFINDAGGSIVELEDERTEKTLADNTLILYLKPDAQLERDLVQRAIDNPKPLYYQEQFLDRKLAEFLSEAELENVEQIVPDEFVRWIFPSLVAHRRPRYEALAAKHGYTLNARLTEAITSEQDFLDLVASVLD
;
A
#
# COMPACT_ATOMS: atom_id res chain seq x y z
N MET A 1 15.28 -15.84 14.26
CA MET A 1 15.41 -17.00 13.32
C MET A 1 16.84 -17.03 12.81
N THR A 2 17.54 -18.14 12.93
CA THR A 2 18.90 -18.29 12.39
C THR A 2 18.88 -18.60 10.88
N ARG A 3 19.98 -18.32 10.19
CA ARG A 3 20.17 -18.69 8.77
C ARG A 3 19.83 -20.17 8.51
N SER A 4 20.29 -21.07 9.37
CA SER A 4 20.08 -22.52 9.23
C SER A 4 18.61 -22.92 9.40
N GLU A 5 17.89 -22.28 10.33
CA GLU A 5 16.44 -22.47 10.51
C GLU A 5 15.67 -22.00 9.29
N PHE A 6 15.99 -20.82 8.78
CA PHE A 6 15.36 -20.27 7.57
C PHE A 6 15.55 -21.16 6.35
N MET A 7 16.79 -21.62 6.10
CA MET A 7 17.06 -22.48 4.94
C MET A 7 16.31 -23.81 5.01
N ARG A 8 16.14 -24.38 6.22
CA ARG A 8 15.38 -25.63 6.45
C ARG A 8 13.88 -25.44 6.57
N TRP A 9 13.39 -24.19 6.68
CA TRP A 9 11.94 -23.91 6.78
C TRP A 9 11.22 -24.36 5.51
N PRO A 10 10.32 -25.39 5.58
CA PRO A 10 9.79 -26.03 4.37
C PRO A 10 8.75 -25.14 3.64
N HIS A 11 7.98 -24.37 4.39
CA HIS A 11 6.91 -23.54 3.86
C HIS A 11 7.13 -22.08 4.30
N LYS A 12 8.03 -21.40 3.58
CA LYS A 12 8.39 -20.01 3.92
C LYS A 12 7.22 -19.07 3.70
N ALA A 13 6.90 -18.26 4.69
CA ALA A 13 5.96 -17.16 4.59
C ALA A 13 6.68 -15.85 4.92
N ILE A 14 6.73 -14.92 3.97
CA ILE A 14 7.51 -13.70 4.08
C ILE A 14 6.63 -12.49 3.83
N THR A 15 6.73 -11.47 4.68
CA THR A 15 6.10 -10.16 4.47
C THR A 15 7.14 -9.13 4.06
N LEU A 16 6.94 -8.50 2.92
CA LEU A 16 7.74 -7.38 2.44
C LEU A 16 7.15 -6.06 2.93
N LEU A 17 7.93 -5.30 3.69
CA LEU A 17 7.61 -3.94 4.11
C LEU A 17 8.43 -2.91 3.36
N GLY A 18 7.91 -1.70 3.26
CA GLY A 18 8.63 -0.57 2.69
C GLY A 18 7.71 0.41 1.95
N MET A 19 8.22 1.59 1.69
CA MET A 19 7.52 2.65 0.96
C MET A 19 7.00 2.16 -0.38
N SER A 20 5.90 2.77 -0.85
CA SER A 20 5.42 2.55 -2.21
C SER A 20 6.53 2.89 -3.22
N GLY A 21 6.75 2.01 -4.18
CA GLY A 21 7.78 2.17 -5.22
C GLY A 21 9.19 1.73 -4.84
N VAL A 22 9.42 1.18 -3.63
CA VAL A 22 10.73 0.67 -3.19
C VAL A 22 11.12 -0.67 -3.84
N GLY A 23 10.20 -1.30 -4.58
CA GLY A 23 10.47 -2.55 -5.32
C GLY A 23 9.85 -3.82 -4.74
N LYS A 24 8.98 -3.75 -3.72
CA LYS A 24 8.33 -4.92 -3.12
C LYS A 24 7.64 -5.83 -4.14
N THR A 25 6.74 -5.24 -4.92
CA THR A 25 5.98 -5.95 -5.96
C THR A 25 6.90 -6.52 -7.04
N THR A 26 7.91 -5.75 -7.47
CA THR A 26 8.92 -6.22 -8.43
C THR A 26 9.68 -7.42 -7.89
N LEU A 27 10.07 -7.39 -6.61
CA LEU A 27 10.75 -8.52 -5.96
C LEU A 27 9.84 -9.75 -5.91
N ALA A 28 8.58 -9.58 -5.51
CA ALA A 28 7.62 -10.69 -5.46
C ALA A 28 7.45 -11.37 -6.83
N TYR A 29 7.44 -10.59 -7.93
CA TYR A 29 7.35 -11.14 -9.29
C TYR A 29 8.63 -11.82 -9.81
N LYS A 30 9.79 -11.61 -9.19
CA LYS A 30 11.02 -12.35 -9.53
C LYS A 30 11.00 -13.78 -9.01
N LEU A 31 10.12 -14.09 -8.07
CA LEU A 31 10.00 -15.43 -7.50
C LEU A 31 9.19 -16.36 -8.42
N PRO A 32 9.50 -17.67 -8.47
CA PRO A 32 8.76 -18.62 -9.32
C PRO A 32 7.26 -18.66 -8.98
N ALA A 33 6.43 -18.23 -9.92
CA ALA A 33 4.98 -18.12 -9.74
C ALA A 33 4.27 -19.48 -9.52
N ASN A 34 4.93 -20.60 -9.80
CA ASN A 34 4.43 -21.95 -9.51
C ASN A 34 4.80 -22.47 -8.11
N LYS A 35 5.66 -21.76 -7.36
CA LYS A 35 6.07 -22.12 -6.01
C LYS A 35 5.65 -21.11 -4.96
N TRP A 36 5.61 -19.83 -5.32
CA TRP A 36 5.34 -18.73 -4.40
C TRP A 36 3.95 -18.16 -4.65
N PHE A 37 3.09 -18.27 -3.66
CA PHE A 37 1.84 -17.53 -3.67
C PHE A 37 2.11 -16.05 -3.39
N HIS A 38 1.83 -15.19 -4.36
CA HIS A 38 1.95 -13.75 -4.19
C HIS A 38 0.63 -13.16 -3.67
N PHE A 39 0.61 -12.78 -2.40
CA PHE A 39 -0.47 -12.03 -1.80
C PHE A 39 -0.20 -10.53 -1.92
N SER A 40 -1.02 -9.82 -2.66
CA SER A 40 -0.95 -8.35 -2.78
C SER A 40 -1.95 -7.71 -1.82
N GLY A 41 -1.44 -6.96 -0.85
CA GLY A 41 -2.27 -6.20 0.09
C GLY A 41 -3.18 -5.22 -0.63
N ASP A 42 -2.64 -4.44 -1.56
CA ASP A 42 -3.41 -3.45 -2.32
C ASP A 42 -4.52 -4.09 -3.16
N TYR A 43 -4.24 -5.24 -3.81
CA TYR A 43 -5.29 -5.99 -4.53
C TYR A 43 -6.40 -6.45 -3.58
N ARG A 44 -6.04 -6.94 -2.39
CA ARG A 44 -7.00 -7.39 -1.39
C ARG A 44 -7.84 -6.24 -0.83
N ILE A 45 -7.22 -5.07 -0.58
CA ILE A 45 -7.90 -3.83 -0.22
C ILE A 45 -8.98 -3.50 -1.26
N GLY A 46 -8.61 -3.47 -2.54
CA GLY A 46 -9.52 -3.06 -3.61
C GLY A 46 -10.64 -4.04 -3.92
N THR A 47 -10.38 -5.36 -3.80
CA THR A 47 -11.34 -6.39 -4.24
C THR A 47 -12.26 -6.89 -3.13
N LYS A 48 -11.81 -6.88 -1.87
CA LYS A 48 -12.64 -7.33 -0.74
C LYS A 48 -13.21 -6.15 0.04
N TYR A 49 -12.38 -5.20 0.41
CA TYR A 49 -12.73 -4.20 1.41
C TYR A 49 -13.26 -2.89 0.83
N LEU A 50 -12.74 -2.47 -0.33
CA LEU A 50 -13.15 -1.22 -0.99
C LEU A 50 -13.93 -1.44 -2.30
N ALA A 51 -14.26 -2.67 -2.67
CA ALA A 51 -14.97 -2.95 -3.93
C ALA A 51 -16.29 -2.18 -4.01
N GLU A 52 -17.13 -2.28 -2.99
CA GLU A 52 -18.42 -1.59 -2.93
C GLU A 52 -18.26 -0.06 -2.81
N PRO A 53 -17.46 0.51 -1.87
CA PRO A 53 -17.22 1.94 -1.82
C PRO A 53 -16.67 2.55 -3.13
N ILE A 54 -15.81 1.83 -3.84
CA ILE A 54 -15.28 2.26 -5.14
C ILE A 54 -16.41 2.30 -6.18
N LEU A 55 -17.19 1.22 -6.29
CA LEU A 55 -18.31 1.14 -7.23
C LEU A 55 -19.38 2.19 -6.94
N ASP A 56 -19.73 2.40 -5.69
CA ASP A 56 -20.69 3.42 -5.28
C ASP A 56 -20.23 4.83 -5.60
N ASN A 57 -18.93 5.12 -5.45
CA ASN A 57 -18.37 6.39 -5.86
C ASN A 57 -18.49 6.60 -7.38
N ILE A 58 -18.18 5.57 -8.18
CA ILE A 58 -18.29 5.61 -9.65
C ILE A 58 -19.76 5.78 -10.07
N LYS A 59 -20.67 4.98 -9.51
CA LYS A 59 -22.10 5.06 -9.78
C LYS A 59 -22.65 6.44 -9.42
N ARG A 60 -22.26 7.01 -8.28
CA ARG A 60 -22.68 8.37 -7.87
C ARG A 60 -22.28 9.42 -8.91
N GLN A 61 -21.08 9.31 -9.48
CA GLN A 61 -20.65 10.20 -10.57
C GLN A 61 -21.45 9.96 -11.87
N ALA A 62 -21.64 8.69 -12.23
CA ALA A 62 -22.43 8.34 -13.42
C ALA A 62 -23.88 8.82 -13.33
N MET A 63 -24.49 8.80 -12.14
CA MET A 63 -25.86 9.31 -11.90
C MET A 63 -26.00 10.82 -12.09
N GLN A 64 -24.91 11.59 -12.12
CA GLN A 64 -24.95 13.01 -12.47
C GLN A 64 -25.10 13.24 -13.98
N VAL A 65 -24.80 12.25 -14.81
CA VAL A 65 -24.92 12.30 -16.26
C VAL A 65 -26.28 11.71 -16.65
N GLY A 66 -27.18 12.53 -17.17
CA GLY A 66 -28.59 12.14 -17.46
C GLY A 66 -28.71 10.88 -18.29
N PHE A 67 -27.93 10.78 -19.37
CA PHE A 67 -27.93 9.60 -20.25
C PHE A 67 -27.50 8.30 -19.48
N LEU A 68 -26.44 8.35 -18.67
CA LEU A 68 -25.99 7.18 -17.89
C LEU A 68 -26.97 6.83 -16.78
N ARG A 69 -27.53 7.85 -16.11
CA ARG A 69 -28.54 7.67 -15.07
C ARG A 69 -29.75 6.91 -15.58
N ASP A 70 -30.29 7.28 -16.74
CA ASP A 70 -31.49 6.66 -17.30
C ASP A 70 -31.23 5.18 -17.68
N LEU A 71 -30.07 4.89 -18.24
CA LEU A 71 -29.66 3.52 -18.55
C LEU A 71 -29.40 2.67 -17.30
N LEU A 72 -28.79 3.24 -16.26
CA LEU A 72 -28.58 2.54 -14.97
C LEU A 72 -29.91 2.25 -14.27
N ARG A 73 -30.86 3.19 -14.31
CA ARG A 73 -32.18 3.01 -13.67
C ARG A 73 -33.07 2.02 -14.39
N SER A 74 -32.86 1.80 -15.68
CA SER A 74 -33.58 0.82 -16.50
C SER A 74 -32.88 -0.55 -16.59
N ASP A 75 -31.82 -0.78 -15.82
CA ASP A 75 -30.96 -1.97 -15.88
C ASP A 75 -30.43 -2.29 -17.30
N SER A 76 -30.34 -1.26 -18.16
CA SER A 76 -29.81 -1.41 -19.53
C SER A 76 -28.28 -1.45 -19.56
N ILE A 77 -27.61 -0.98 -18.50
CA ILE A 77 -26.16 -1.06 -18.29
C ILE A 77 -25.85 -1.37 -16.85
N TYR A 78 -24.65 -1.92 -16.61
CA TYR A 78 -24.06 -2.00 -15.28
C TYR A 78 -22.63 -1.45 -15.30
N ILE A 79 -22.13 -1.05 -14.13
CA ILE A 79 -20.76 -0.60 -13.94
C ILE A 79 -20.04 -1.60 -13.07
N ALA A 80 -18.86 -2.03 -13.51
CA ALA A 80 -17.96 -2.88 -12.74
C ALA A 80 -16.55 -2.25 -12.72
N SER A 81 -15.84 -2.43 -11.63
CA SER A 81 -14.42 -2.09 -11.56
C SER A 81 -13.57 -3.26 -12.04
N ASN A 82 -12.50 -2.98 -12.77
CA ASN A 82 -11.50 -3.98 -13.16
C ASN A 82 -10.24 -3.75 -12.32
N ILE A 83 -10.24 -4.32 -11.10
CA ILE A 83 -9.09 -4.27 -10.20
C ILE A 83 -8.30 -5.56 -10.35
N THR A 84 -7.03 -5.44 -10.67
CA THR A 84 -6.07 -6.54 -10.75
C THR A 84 -4.78 -6.14 -10.02
N VAL A 85 -3.90 -7.11 -9.74
CA VAL A 85 -2.59 -6.80 -9.13
C VAL A 85 -1.74 -5.84 -10.00
N HIS A 86 -2.02 -5.74 -11.30
CA HIS A 86 -1.37 -4.81 -12.23
C HIS A 86 -2.15 -3.51 -12.47
N ASN A 87 -3.40 -3.45 -12.05
CA ASN A 87 -4.28 -2.29 -12.20
C ASN A 87 -4.96 -1.95 -10.89
N LEU A 88 -4.32 -1.10 -10.11
CA LEU A 88 -4.81 -0.59 -8.83
C LEU A 88 -5.36 0.85 -8.96
N ALA A 89 -5.49 1.36 -10.18
CA ALA A 89 -5.99 2.72 -10.46
C ALA A 89 -7.35 3.03 -9.80
N PRO A 90 -8.33 2.10 -9.73
CA PRO A 90 -9.60 2.38 -9.07
C PRO A 90 -9.45 2.70 -7.57
N ILE A 91 -8.48 2.08 -6.88
CA ILE A 91 -8.20 2.34 -5.45
C ILE A 91 -7.62 3.75 -5.29
N ALA A 92 -6.61 4.08 -6.10
CA ALA A 92 -5.98 5.41 -6.06
C ALA A 92 -7.00 6.51 -6.41
N THR A 93 -7.85 6.30 -7.43
CA THR A 93 -8.90 7.24 -7.80
C THR A 93 -9.94 7.42 -6.69
N PHE A 94 -10.31 6.33 -6.01
CA PHE A 94 -11.22 6.40 -4.86
C PHE A 94 -10.58 7.15 -3.69
N LEU A 95 -9.33 6.87 -3.36
CA LEU A 95 -8.62 7.54 -2.27
C LEU A 95 -8.59 9.06 -2.51
N GLY A 96 -8.29 9.49 -3.73
CA GLY A 96 -8.33 10.88 -4.16
C GLY A 96 -7.26 11.75 -3.52
N LYS A 97 -7.34 13.04 -3.78
CA LYS A 97 -6.47 14.09 -3.22
C LYS A 97 -7.35 15.16 -2.57
N ILE A 98 -6.84 15.79 -1.51
CA ILE A 98 -7.56 16.87 -0.83
C ILE A 98 -7.40 18.19 -1.58
N GLY A 99 -8.41 19.08 -1.56
CA GLY A 99 -8.34 20.43 -2.09
C GLY A 99 -9.47 20.80 -3.04
N ARG A 100 -9.18 21.72 -3.95
CA ARG A 100 -10.11 22.31 -4.92
C ARG A 100 -10.84 21.27 -5.74
N GLN A 101 -12.18 21.28 -5.66
CA GLN A 101 -13.04 20.32 -6.34
C GLN A 101 -13.05 20.49 -7.86
N ASP A 102 -12.93 21.72 -8.35
CA ASP A 102 -12.82 22.04 -9.78
C ASP A 102 -11.50 21.52 -10.41
N LEU A 103 -10.50 21.20 -9.59
CA LEU A 103 -9.25 20.55 -9.98
C LEU A 103 -9.21 19.05 -9.60
N GLY A 104 -10.36 18.46 -9.30
CA GLY A 104 -10.47 17.04 -8.91
C GLY A 104 -10.13 16.75 -7.47
N GLY A 105 -9.99 17.77 -6.63
CA GLY A 105 -9.78 17.61 -5.19
C GLY A 105 -11.06 17.18 -4.46
N LEU A 106 -10.88 16.73 -3.22
CA LEU A 106 -11.97 16.34 -2.33
C LEU A 106 -12.11 17.34 -1.17
N PRO A 107 -13.34 17.62 -0.71
CA PRO A 107 -13.55 18.31 0.55
C PRO A 107 -12.94 17.54 1.72
N VAL A 108 -12.51 18.24 2.77
CA VAL A 108 -11.83 17.65 3.96
C VAL A 108 -12.59 16.45 4.52
N ALA A 109 -13.89 16.60 4.75
CA ALA A 109 -14.70 15.55 5.36
C ALA A 109 -14.75 14.27 4.52
N GLU A 110 -14.92 14.41 3.20
CA GLU A 110 -14.94 13.27 2.28
C GLU A 110 -13.54 12.64 2.13
N PHE A 111 -12.48 13.46 2.07
CA PHE A 111 -11.12 12.96 2.04
C PHE A 111 -10.80 12.14 3.29
N LYS A 112 -11.05 12.68 4.50
CA LYS A 112 -10.83 11.96 5.76
C LYS A 112 -11.67 10.67 5.85
N ARG A 113 -12.93 10.71 5.41
CA ARG A 113 -13.77 9.50 5.36
C ARG A 113 -13.13 8.41 4.50
N ARG A 114 -12.57 8.76 3.33
CA ARG A 114 -11.89 7.78 2.44
C ARG A 114 -10.57 7.30 3.03
N GLN A 115 -9.83 8.16 3.72
CA GLN A 115 -8.63 7.77 4.46
C GLN A 115 -8.96 6.74 5.54
N HIS A 116 -10.03 6.96 6.30
CA HIS A 116 -10.49 6.01 7.31
C HIS A 116 -10.90 4.66 6.69
N LEU A 117 -11.70 4.66 5.62
CA LEU A 117 -12.07 3.44 4.91
C LEU A 117 -10.85 2.68 4.38
N HIS A 118 -9.85 3.38 3.86
CA HIS A 118 -8.62 2.76 3.40
C HIS A 118 -7.83 2.14 4.56
N ARG A 119 -7.75 2.83 5.69
CA ARG A 119 -7.10 2.29 6.90
C ARG A 119 -7.73 0.97 7.35
N GLU A 120 -9.05 0.94 7.50
CA GLU A 120 -9.77 -0.28 7.90
C GLU A 120 -9.62 -1.40 6.87
N ALA A 121 -9.61 -1.05 5.58
CA ALA A 121 -9.38 -2.00 4.50
C ALA A 121 -7.97 -2.60 4.54
N GLU A 122 -6.94 -1.80 4.81
CA GLU A 122 -5.55 -2.26 4.90
C GLU A 122 -5.35 -3.14 6.15
N ILE A 123 -5.93 -2.78 7.29
CA ILE A 123 -5.95 -3.61 8.51
C ILE A 123 -6.60 -4.97 8.20
N GLY A 124 -7.78 -4.95 7.59
CA GLY A 124 -8.48 -6.19 7.21
C GLY A 124 -7.67 -7.05 6.26
N ALA A 125 -7.05 -6.45 5.23
CA ALA A 125 -6.21 -7.16 4.26
C ALA A 125 -4.99 -7.82 4.92
N MET A 126 -4.35 -7.13 5.86
CA MET A 126 -3.20 -7.68 6.57
C MET A 126 -3.59 -8.76 7.58
N CYS A 127 -4.75 -8.65 8.21
CA CYS A 127 -5.29 -9.72 9.06
C CYS A 127 -5.68 -10.99 8.27
N ASP A 128 -6.06 -10.85 6.99
CA ASP A 128 -6.35 -11.97 6.10
C ASP A 128 -5.09 -12.81 5.75
N VAL A 129 -3.87 -12.28 5.95
CA VAL A 129 -2.61 -12.96 5.60
C VAL A 129 -2.52 -14.35 6.23
N ALA A 130 -2.86 -14.50 7.51
CA ALA A 130 -2.81 -15.79 8.19
C ALA A 130 -3.69 -16.86 7.51
N GLU A 131 -4.92 -16.49 7.15
CA GLU A 131 -5.85 -17.39 6.42
C GLU A 131 -5.32 -17.72 5.02
N PHE A 132 -4.72 -16.74 4.33
CA PHE A 132 -4.20 -16.94 2.98
C PHE A 132 -2.93 -17.79 2.93
N ILE A 133 -2.10 -17.80 3.97
CA ILE A 133 -0.97 -18.73 4.10
C ILE A 133 -1.50 -20.18 4.09
N VAL A 134 -2.55 -20.45 4.87
CA VAL A 134 -3.20 -21.77 4.90
C VAL A 134 -3.81 -22.12 3.54
N LYS A 135 -4.57 -21.19 2.94
CA LYS A 135 -5.19 -21.42 1.61
C LYS A 135 -4.16 -21.64 0.51
N ALA A 136 -3.07 -20.88 0.51
CA ALA A 136 -2.00 -21.02 -0.47
C ALA A 136 -1.42 -22.43 -0.47
N LYS A 137 -1.23 -23.01 0.72
CA LYS A 137 -0.70 -24.35 0.90
C LYS A 137 -1.76 -25.42 0.63
N GLU A 138 -2.89 -25.37 1.32
CA GLU A 138 -3.85 -26.49 1.39
C GLU A 138 -4.78 -26.57 0.19
N ILE A 139 -5.14 -25.40 -0.39
CA ILE A 139 -6.07 -25.32 -1.53
C ILE A 139 -5.32 -25.25 -2.84
N TYR A 140 -4.28 -24.40 -2.90
CA TYR A 140 -3.61 -24.10 -4.16
C TYR A 140 -2.27 -24.85 -4.35
N GLY A 141 -1.75 -25.50 -3.30
CA GLY A 141 -0.55 -26.36 -3.37
C GLY A 141 0.75 -25.58 -3.55
N TYR A 142 0.81 -24.30 -3.11
CA TYR A 142 2.06 -23.53 -3.16
C TYR A 142 3.04 -23.96 -2.06
N ASP A 143 4.32 -23.99 -2.40
CA ASP A 143 5.39 -24.28 -1.46
C ASP A 143 5.62 -23.14 -0.46
N HIS A 144 5.52 -21.89 -0.95
CA HIS A 144 5.88 -20.69 -0.22
C HIS A 144 4.85 -19.57 -0.40
N PHE A 145 4.91 -18.57 0.47
CA PHE A 145 4.01 -17.43 0.48
C PHE A 145 4.79 -16.13 0.60
N ILE A 146 4.44 -15.13 -0.22
CA ILE A 146 4.99 -13.79 -0.11
C ILE A 146 3.85 -12.76 -0.03
N ASN A 147 3.87 -11.96 1.03
CA ASN A 147 2.96 -10.84 1.25
C ASN A 147 3.64 -9.54 0.81
N ASP A 148 3.13 -8.91 -0.22
CA ASP A 148 3.45 -7.54 -0.64
C ASP A 148 2.52 -6.59 0.11
N ALA A 149 2.97 -6.10 1.27
CA ALA A 149 2.19 -5.22 2.13
C ALA A 149 2.08 -3.80 1.56
N GLY A 150 0.97 -3.12 1.86
CA GLY A 150 0.77 -1.72 1.50
C GLY A 150 1.86 -0.79 2.05
N GLY A 151 2.09 0.33 1.37
CA GLY A 151 3.11 1.31 1.78
C GLY A 151 2.72 2.16 2.99
N SER A 152 1.53 1.99 3.54
CA SER A 152 1.02 2.72 4.70
C SER A 152 0.93 1.89 5.99
N ILE A 153 1.27 0.62 5.93
CA ILE A 153 1.12 -0.33 7.03
C ILE A 153 1.67 0.18 8.38
N VAL A 154 2.76 0.93 8.38
CA VAL A 154 3.40 1.47 9.60
C VAL A 154 2.67 2.66 10.21
N GLU A 155 1.61 3.14 9.55
CA GLU A 155 0.73 4.21 10.02
C GLU A 155 -0.62 3.71 10.49
N LEU A 156 -0.88 2.40 10.42
CA LEU A 156 -2.15 1.82 10.84
C LEU A 156 -2.33 1.85 12.36
N GLU A 157 -1.23 1.75 13.10
CA GLU A 157 -1.22 1.73 14.57
C GLU A 157 -2.24 0.69 15.12
N ASP A 158 -2.20 -0.53 14.55
CA ASP A 158 -3.10 -1.63 14.89
C ASP A 158 -2.28 -2.86 15.34
N GLU A 159 -2.40 -3.19 16.62
CA GLU A 159 -1.65 -4.30 17.25
C GLU A 159 -2.01 -5.67 16.65
N ARG A 160 -3.25 -5.85 16.17
CA ARG A 160 -3.68 -7.12 15.57
C ARG A 160 -2.95 -7.35 14.25
N THR A 161 -2.79 -6.31 13.46
CA THR A 161 -2.03 -6.34 12.20
C THR A 161 -0.58 -6.69 12.47
N GLU A 162 0.08 -5.98 13.39
CA GLU A 162 1.48 -6.27 13.76
C GLU A 162 1.63 -7.71 14.25
N LYS A 163 0.76 -8.13 15.16
CA LYS A 163 0.79 -9.49 15.72
C LYS A 163 0.53 -10.55 14.65
N THR A 164 -0.47 -10.35 13.80
CA THR A 164 -0.78 -11.31 12.73
C THR A 164 0.42 -11.53 11.81
N LEU A 165 1.07 -10.46 11.39
CA LEU A 165 2.25 -10.57 10.52
C LEU A 165 3.45 -11.18 11.24
N ALA A 166 3.73 -10.76 12.47
CA ALA A 166 4.86 -11.25 13.27
C ALA A 166 4.73 -12.75 13.62
N ASP A 167 3.51 -13.21 13.93
CA ASP A 167 3.27 -14.60 14.32
C ASP A 167 3.30 -15.56 13.10
N ASN A 168 3.00 -15.07 11.90
CA ASN A 168 2.78 -15.93 10.73
C ASN A 168 3.83 -15.75 9.62
N THR A 169 4.64 -14.71 9.64
CA THR A 169 5.60 -14.42 8.56
C THR A 169 6.95 -13.95 9.06
N LEU A 170 7.98 -14.17 8.26
CA LEU A 170 9.25 -13.46 8.41
C LEU A 170 9.09 -12.06 7.81
N ILE A 171 9.20 -11.03 8.63
CA ILE A 171 9.07 -9.65 8.20
C ILE A 171 10.39 -9.11 7.67
N LEU A 172 10.38 -8.60 6.44
CA LEU A 172 11.52 -7.99 5.77
C LEU A 172 11.23 -6.54 5.38
N TYR A 173 11.91 -5.61 6.00
CA TYR A 173 11.86 -4.20 5.60
C TYR A 173 12.86 -3.93 4.48
N LEU A 174 12.37 -3.57 3.30
CA LEU A 174 13.18 -3.08 2.18
C LEU A 174 13.50 -1.62 2.42
N LYS A 175 14.66 -1.36 3.02
CA LYS A 175 15.14 -0.02 3.35
C LYS A 175 15.78 0.63 2.11
N PRO A 176 15.25 1.77 1.62
CA PRO A 176 15.92 2.51 0.58
C PRO A 176 17.23 3.10 1.09
N ASP A 177 18.26 3.12 0.24
CA ASP A 177 19.42 3.96 0.48
C ASP A 177 19.10 5.45 0.18
N ALA A 178 20.02 6.34 0.49
CA ALA A 178 19.82 7.79 0.32
C ALA A 178 19.53 8.19 -1.14
N GLN A 179 20.07 7.47 -2.13
CA GLN A 179 19.79 7.75 -3.54
C GLN A 179 18.41 7.28 -3.93
N LEU A 180 18.03 6.03 -3.58
CA LEU A 180 16.70 5.51 -3.87
C LEU A 180 15.61 6.33 -3.16
N GLU A 181 15.87 6.84 -1.95
CA GLU A 181 14.94 7.73 -1.25
C GLU A 181 14.74 9.04 -2.03
N ARG A 182 15.81 9.66 -2.54
CA ARG A 182 15.70 10.84 -3.42
C ARG A 182 14.91 10.54 -4.69
N ASP A 183 15.16 9.38 -5.31
CA ASP A 183 14.46 8.95 -6.53
C ASP A 183 12.95 8.71 -6.27
N LEU A 184 12.59 8.19 -5.08
CA LEU A 184 11.19 8.07 -4.65
C LEU A 184 10.51 9.42 -4.51
N VAL A 185 11.19 10.37 -3.85
CA VAL A 185 10.69 11.75 -3.68
C VAL A 185 10.54 12.43 -5.04
N GLN A 186 11.53 12.34 -5.91
CA GLN A 186 11.47 12.95 -7.24
C GLN A 186 10.33 12.40 -8.08
N ARG A 187 10.13 11.08 -8.08
CA ARG A 187 8.99 10.44 -8.77
C ARG A 187 7.63 10.91 -8.26
N ALA A 188 7.50 11.16 -6.96
CA ALA A 188 6.26 11.68 -6.40
C ALA A 188 6.02 13.16 -6.74
N ILE A 189 7.10 13.95 -6.88
CA ILE A 189 7.04 15.32 -7.37
C ILE A 189 6.62 15.36 -8.84
N ASP A 190 7.23 14.52 -9.68
CA ASP A 190 6.95 14.48 -11.12
C ASP A 190 5.54 13.93 -11.42
N ASN A 191 5.08 12.95 -10.64
CA ASN A 191 3.79 12.30 -10.81
C ASN A 191 3.07 12.12 -9.45
N PRO A 192 2.45 13.19 -8.92
CA PRO A 192 1.78 13.17 -7.64
C PRO A 192 0.54 12.25 -7.67
N LYS A 193 0.59 11.19 -6.89
CA LYS A 193 -0.49 10.19 -6.77
C LYS A 193 -1.26 10.36 -5.46
N PRO A 194 -2.53 9.94 -5.41
CA PRO A 194 -3.24 9.80 -4.15
C PRO A 194 -2.49 8.93 -3.15
N LEU A 195 -2.44 9.36 -1.91
CA LEU A 195 -1.71 8.70 -0.82
C LEU A 195 -2.60 8.57 0.41
N TYR A 196 -2.34 7.55 1.21
CA TYR A 196 -2.85 7.46 2.56
C TYR A 196 -1.98 8.30 3.51
N TYR A 197 -2.62 8.92 4.48
CA TYR A 197 -1.99 9.67 5.57
C TYR A 197 -2.65 9.30 6.89
N GLN A 198 -1.84 9.08 7.91
CA GLN A 198 -2.34 8.99 9.29
C GLN A 198 -2.99 10.33 9.70
N GLU A 199 -4.15 10.29 10.36
CA GLU A 199 -5.00 11.47 10.54
C GLU A 199 -4.29 12.63 11.26
N GLN A 200 -3.60 12.35 12.37
CA GLN A 200 -2.88 13.39 13.12
C GLN A 200 -1.72 13.99 12.32
N PHE A 201 -1.05 13.18 11.50
CA PHE A 201 -0.01 13.67 10.59
C PHE A 201 -0.62 14.58 9.52
N LEU A 202 -1.73 14.17 8.93
CA LEU A 202 -2.46 14.96 7.92
C LEU A 202 -2.90 16.30 8.48
N ASP A 203 -3.55 16.32 9.64
CA ASP A 203 -4.10 17.56 10.25
C ASP A 203 -3.00 18.57 10.52
N ARG A 204 -1.88 18.12 11.10
CA ARG A 204 -0.72 18.98 11.31
C ARG A 204 -0.16 19.51 10.00
N LYS A 205 0.00 18.65 8.98
CA LYS A 205 0.56 19.07 7.70
C LYS A 205 -0.38 19.95 6.87
N LEU A 206 -1.68 19.80 7.01
CA LEU A 206 -2.64 20.74 6.41
C LEU A 206 -2.51 22.12 7.01
N ALA A 207 -2.43 22.22 8.34
CA ALA A 207 -2.25 23.51 9.01
C ALA A 207 -0.91 24.20 8.60
N GLU A 208 0.18 23.43 8.52
CA GLU A 208 1.48 23.91 8.05
C GLU A 208 1.39 24.43 6.61
N PHE A 209 0.81 23.63 5.70
CA PHE A 209 0.69 23.99 4.28
C PHE A 209 -0.16 25.25 4.06
N LEU A 210 -1.32 25.34 4.72
CA LEU A 210 -2.19 26.52 4.62
C LEU A 210 -1.45 27.79 5.08
N SER A 211 -0.69 27.69 6.17
CA SER A 211 0.10 28.82 6.68
C SER A 211 1.23 29.23 5.72
N GLU A 212 1.98 28.25 5.17
CA GLU A 212 3.11 28.53 4.27
C GLU A 212 2.65 29.05 2.91
N ALA A 213 1.50 28.56 2.41
CA ALA A 213 0.94 28.96 1.12
C ALA A 213 0.01 30.19 1.23
N GLU A 214 -0.14 30.78 2.43
CA GLU A 214 -1.01 31.92 2.70
C GLU A 214 -2.47 31.69 2.26
N LEU A 215 -2.98 30.43 2.46
CA LEU A 215 -4.34 30.02 2.12
C LEU A 215 -5.24 30.10 3.35
N GLU A 216 -6.49 30.55 3.16
CA GLU A 216 -7.48 30.67 4.24
C GLU A 216 -8.16 29.35 4.60
N ASN A 217 -8.31 28.44 3.60
CA ASN A 217 -9.01 27.18 3.80
C ASN A 217 -8.54 26.11 2.81
N VAL A 218 -8.91 24.86 3.08
CA VAL A 218 -8.50 23.68 2.32
C VAL A 218 -9.05 23.66 0.89
N GLU A 219 -10.19 24.30 0.66
CA GLU A 219 -10.84 24.41 -0.65
C GLU A 219 -10.04 25.27 -1.65
N GLN A 220 -9.01 25.99 -1.18
CA GLN A 220 -8.09 26.74 -2.03
C GLN A 220 -6.86 25.94 -2.45
N ILE A 221 -6.61 24.78 -1.82
CA ILE A 221 -5.44 23.94 -2.10
C ILE A 221 -5.50 23.38 -3.51
N VAL A 222 -4.44 23.55 -4.29
CA VAL A 222 -4.21 22.78 -5.52
C VAL A 222 -3.79 21.36 -5.15
N PRO A 223 -4.59 20.31 -5.50
CA PRO A 223 -4.39 18.97 -4.96
C PRO A 223 -3.00 18.38 -5.21
N ASP A 224 -2.45 18.58 -6.41
CA ASP A 224 -1.13 18.07 -6.79
C ASP A 224 0.02 18.79 -6.09
N GLU A 225 -0.12 20.09 -5.81
CA GLU A 225 0.87 20.85 -5.08
C GLU A 225 0.99 20.40 -3.64
N PHE A 226 -0.15 20.12 -2.99
CA PHE A 226 -0.14 19.57 -1.65
C PHE A 226 0.56 18.21 -1.60
N VAL A 227 0.27 17.31 -2.56
CA VAL A 227 0.94 15.99 -2.62
C VAL A 227 2.45 16.14 -2.81
N ARG A 228 2.91 17.04 -3.69
CA ARG A 228 4.34 17.31 -3.90
C ARG A 228 5.01 17.84 -2.64
N TRP A 229 4.35 18.77 -1.96
CA TRP A 229 4.88 19.40 -0.75
C TRP A 229 4.95 18.43 0.44
N ILE A 230 3.90 17.61 0.65
CA ILE A 230 3.81 16.73 1.82
C ILE A 230 4.68 15.47 1.70
N PHE A 231 4.99 15.02 0.48
CA PHE A 231 5.63 13.71 0.26
C PHE A 231 6.99 13.56 0.93
N PRO A 232 7.93 14.53 0.89
CA PRO A 232 9.19 14.43 1.64
C PRO A 232 8.96 14.26 3.15
N SER A 233 7.99 15.00 3.69
CA SER A 233 7.59 14.89 5.10
C SER A 233 6.99 13.53 5.43
N LEU A 234 6.22 12.94 4.51
CA LEU A 234 5.66 11.59 4.66
C LEU A 234 6.76 10.51 4.69
N VAL A 235 7.77 10.62 3.83
CA VAL A 235 8.94 9.73 3.84
C VAL A 235 9.66 9.81 5.18
N ALA A 236 9.94 11.02 5.66
CA ALA A 236 10.58 11.25 6.95
C ALA A 236 9.74 10.74 8.14
N HIS A 237 8.41 10.82 8.03
CA HIS A 237 7.48 10.32 9.05
C HIS A 237 7.40 8.78 9.09
N ARG A 238 7.42 8.11 7.93
CA ARG A 238 7.30 6.65 7.83
C ARG A 238 8.59 5.90 8.12
N ARG A 239 9.74 6.45 7.71
CA ARG A 239 11.04 5.77 7.86
C ARG A 239 11.32 5.26 9.27
N PRO A 240 11.28 6.07 10.36
CA PRO A 240 11.54 5.58 11.70
C PRO A 240 10.52 4.53 12.17
N ARG A 241 9.28 4.57 11.66
CA ARG A 241 8.25 3.59 11.97
C ARG A 241 8.55 2.23 11.33
N TYR A 242 9.01 2.21 10.07
CA TYR A 242 9.47 0.99 9.42
C TYR A 242 10.68 0.40 10.16
N GLU A 243 11.65 1.24 10.55
CA GLU A 243 12.84 0.82 11.29
C GLU A 243 12.45 0.23 12.64
N ALA A 244 11.53 0.85 13.37
CA ALA A 244 11.02 0.36 14.65
C ALA A 244 10.30 -0.99 14.51
N LEU A 245 9.41 -1.12 13.50
CA LEU A 245 8.69 -2.37 13.25
C LEU A 245 9.65 -3.51 12.86
N ALA A 246 10.62 -3.23 12.00
CA ALA A 246 11.64 -4.22 11.61
C ALA A 246 12.55 -4.60 12.79
N ALA A 247 12.96 -3.66 13.62
CA ALA A 247 13.76 -3.94 14.82
C ALA A 247 13.00 -4.77 15.85
N LYS A 248 11.68 -4.61 15.94
CA LYS A 248 10.84 -5.34 16.90
C LYS A 248 10.47 -6.74 16.41
N HIS A 249 10.19 -6.93 15.13
CA HIS A 249 9.53 -8.12 14.61
C HIS A 249 10.18 -8.73 13.36
N GLY A 250 11.24 -8.14 12.82
CA GLY A 250 11.76 -8.58 11.53
C GLY A 250 13.21 -8.23 11.29
N TYR A 251 13.56 -8.08 10.02
CA TYR A 251 14.91 -7.80 9.56
C TYR A 251 14.90 -6.71 8.51
N THR A 252 16.03 -6.02 8.35
CA THR A 252 16.18 -4.95 7.36
C THR A 252 17.08 -5.40 6.22
N LEU A 253 16.61 -5.25 5.00
CA LEU A 253 17.36 -5.44 3.75
C LEU A 253 17.57 -4.11 3.06
N ASN A 254 18.76 -3.89 2.49
CA ASN A 254 18.94 -2.79 1.54
C ASN A 254 18.15 -3.09 0.27
N ALA A 255 17.21 -2.19 -0.07
CA ALA A 255 16.32 -2.39 -1.21
C ALA A 255 17.08 -2.53 -2.55
N ARG A 256 18.23 -1.86 -2.73
CA ARG A 256 19.04 -2.01 -3.95
C ARG A 256 19.55 -3.42 -4.18
N LEU A 257 19.83 -4.18 -3.12
CA LEU A 257 20.30 -5.55 -3.28
C LEU A 257 19.26 -6.45 -3.96
N THR A 258 17.98 -6.06 -3.91
CA THR A 258 16.90 -6.81 -4.57
C THR A 258 16.92 -6.65 -6.10
N GLU A 259 17.62 -5.65 -6.63
CA GLU A 259 17.74 -5.43 -8.08
C GLU A 259 18.55 -6.56 -8.73
N ALA A 260 19.57 -7.05 -8.03
CA ALA A 260 20.46 -8.12 -8.51
C ALA A 260 19.85 -9.54 -8.48
N ILE A 261 18.69 -9.71 -7.81
CA ILE A 261 18.02 -11.02 -7.73
C ILE A 261 17.52 -11.42 -9.10
N THR A 262 17.94 -12.61 -9.56
CA THR A 262 17.53 -13.22 -10.82
C THR A 262 16.89 -14.60 -10.64
N SER A 263 17.06 -15.21 -9.46
CA SER A 263 16.56 -16.54 -9.13
C SER A 263 15.97 -16.60 -7.71
N GLU A 264 15.20 -17.64 -7.45
CA GLU A 264 14.73 -17.96 -6.10
C GLU A 264 15.89 -18.12 -5.12
N GLN A 265 16.98 -18.76 -5.54
CA GLN A 265 18.15 -18.99 -4.70
C GLN A 265 18.83 -17.66 -4.31
N ASP A 266 18.96 -16.71 -5.25
CA ASP A 266 19.52 -15.39 -4.94
C ASP A 266 18.68 -14.68 -3.87
N PHE A 267 17.36 -14.82 -3.94
CA PHE A 267 16.44 -14.26 -2.94
C PHE A 267 16.63 -14.93 -1.57
N LEU A 268 16.67 -16.27 -1.53
CA LEU A 268 16.88 -17.01 -0.28
C LEU A 268 18.23 -16.70 0.36
N ASP A 269 19.29 -16.59 -0.44
CA ASP A 269 20.62 -16.25 0.03
C ASP A 269 20.70 -14.81 0.56
N LEU A 270 20.04 -13.88 -0.12
CA LEU A 270 19.92 -12.49 0.34
C LEU A 270 19.19 -12.41 1.68
N VAL A 271 18.05 -13.09 1.82
CA VAL A 271 17.32 -13.14 3.09
C VAL A 271 18.20 -13.78 4.18
N ALA A 272 18.82 -14.90 3.87
CA ALA A 272 19.70 -15.60 4.82
C ALA A 272 20.91 -14.76 5.26
N SER A 273 21.33 -13.78 4.46
CA SER A 273 22.49 -12.91 4.78
C SER A 273 22.21 -11.90 5.91
N VAL A 274 20.95 -11.66 6.24
CA VAL A 274 20.55 -10.72 7.32
C VAL A 274 20.00 -11.45 8.56
N LEU A 275 20.01 -12.77 8.52
CA LEU A 275 19.64 -13.63 9.66
C LEU A 275 20.90 -14.04 10.43
N ASP A 276 20.80 -14.03 11.76
CA ASP A 276 21.89 -14.40 12.67
C ASP A 276 22.21 -15.91 12.68
#